data_db6a55f2d756f45b1f25b76136339b03
#
_entry.id   db6a55f2d756f45b1f25b76136339b03
#
_cell.length_a   1.000
_cell.length_b   1.000
_cell.length_c   1.000
_cell.angle_alpha   90.00
_cell.angle_beta   90.00
_cell.angle_gamma   90.00
#
_symmetry.space_group_name_H-M   'P 1'
#
loop_
_entity.id
_entity.type
_entity.pdbx_description
1 polymer ?
#
loop_
_entity_poly.entity_id
_entity_poly.type
_entity_poly.pdbx_seq_one_letter_code
_entity_poly.pdbx_strand_id
1 'polypeptide(L)'
;MRILTITTWDLAGEQFNGYQIHKVLNQIGHKSDMSVMIKQSHNEGIHTLGNVLTRLYDKTFAALLESLLGLRSILPISGSTVFLKKYYRDTDLIHLQIIHGNSFFSLLNIPLMSRRHKVVWTIHDPWMMTGHCIHPLGCERWKYGCGDCQKFEIPFRVRHDSTALMWRIKRWIMRHSDITLIVASKWMYDNVRASPILSHLPCHIIPLGIDLGKFHRRQVNFENRLSPAPLMI
;
A
#
# COMPACT_ATOMS: atom_id res chain seq x y z
N MET A 1 1.48 14.04 18.65
CA MET A 1 1.82 12.66 18.26
C MET A 1 2.92 12.66 17.21
N ARG A 2 3.77 11.63 17.21
CA ARG A 2 4.74 11.34 16.14
C ARG A 2 4.20 10.21 15.27
N ILE A 3 4.06 10.48 13.99
CA ILE A 3 3.44 9.55 13.05
C ILE A 3 4.44 9.25 11.93
N LEU A 4 4.64 7.96 11.64
CA LEU A 4 5.49 7.51 10.55
C LEU A 4 4.65 6.87 9.46
N THR A 5 4.63 7.47 8.27
CA THR A 5 4.01 6.87 7.09
C THR A 5 5.05 6.05 6.32
N ILE A 6 4.70 4.82 5.92
CA ILE A 6 5.54 3.96 5.08
C ILE A 6 4.81 3.67 3.78
N THR A 7 5.46 3.98 2.65
CA THR A 7 4.89 3.84 1.31
C THR A 7 5.95 3.68 0.23
N THR A 8 5.55 3.41 -1.00
CA THR A 8 6.50 3.25 -2.12
C THR A 8 7.04 4.59 -2.64
N TRP A 9 6.17 5.58 -2.85
CA TRP A 9 6.53 6.91 -3.38
C TRP A 9 5.97 8.01 -2.48
N ASP A 10 6.55 9.19 -2.52
CA ASP A 10 6.00 10.38 -1.88
C ASP A 10 5.07 11.18 -2.81
N LEU A 11 5.50 11.58 -4.01
CA LEU A 11 4.70 12.41 -4.91
C LEU A 11 3.83 11.62 -5.87
N ALA A 12 4.32 10.49 -6.41
CA ALA A 12 3.53 9.69 -7.33
C ALA A 12 2.30 9.10 -6.61
N GLY A 13 1.11 9.52 -7.03
CA GLY A 13 -0.15 9.15 -6.37
C GLY A 13 -0.31 9.77 -4.98
N GLU A 14 0.07 11.04 -4.80
CA GLU A 14 0.11 11.75 -3.51
C GLU A 14 -1.18 11.68 -2.67
N GLN A 15 -2.33 11.46 -3.30
CA GLN A 15 -3.62 11.27 -2.62
C GLN A 15 -3.77 9.88 -1.98
N PHE A 16 -3.09 8.87 -2.54
CA PHE A 16 -3.20 7.47 -2.12
C PHE A 16 -2.01 7.00 -1.27
N ASN A 17 -0.88 7.70 -1.33
CA ASN A 17 0.36 7.26 -0.69
C ASN A 17 0.61 7.90 0.68
N GLY A 18 -0.30 8.75 1.15
CA GLY A 18 -0.21 9.42 2.45
C GLY A 18 0.53 10.75 2.45
N TYR A 19 1.03 11.26 1.32
CA TYR A 19 1.76 12.52 1.27
C TYR A 19 0.91 13.73 1.69
N GLN A 20 -0.35 13.80 1.23
CA GLN A 20 -1.27 14.87 1.66
C GLN A 20 -1.57 14.77 3.16
N ILE A 21 -1.76 13.57 3.68
CA ILE A 21 -1.95 13.33 5.12
C ILE A 21 -0.72 13.82 5.90
N HIS A 22 0.50 13.49 5.45
CA HIS A 22 1.75 13.96 6.04
C HIS A 22 1.82 15.48 6.13
N LYS A 23 1.46 16.20 5.06
CA LYS A 23 1.41 17.65 5.04
C LYS A 23 0.43 18.22 6.05
N VAL A 24 -0.80 17.73 6.03
CA VAL A 24 -1.87 18.19 6.93
C VAL A 24 -1.51 17.91 8.39
N LEU A 25 -0.99 16.73 8.71
CA LEU A 25 -0.59 16.39 10.07
C LEU A 25 0.47 17.38 10.63
N ASN A 26 1.46 17.74 9.82
CA ASN A 26 2.46 18.75 10.23
C ASN A 26 1.84 20.15 10.39
N GLN A 27 0.87 20.53 9.54
CA GLN A 27 0.17 21.82 9.65
C GLN A 27 -0.67 21.94 10.93
N ILE A 28 -1.28 20.85 11.40
CA ILE A 28 -2.10 20.83 12.62
C ILE A 28 -1.29 20.51 13.89
N GLY A 29 0.05 20.58 13.81
CA GLY A 29 0.92 20.49 14.99
C GLY A 29 1.33 19.07 15.40
N HIS A 30 1.08 18.04 14.57
CA HIS A 30 1.69 16.73 14.77
C HIS A 30 3.08 16.68 14.12
N LYS A 31 3.94 15.77 14.58
CA LYS A 31 5.19 15.47 13.90
C LYS A 31 4.98 14.27 12.98
N SER A 32 4.94 14.51 11.70
CA SER A 32 4.81 13.45 10.69
C SER A 32 6.13 13.28 9.94
N ASP A 33 6.62 12.05 9.88
CA ASP A 33 7.74 11.61 9.03
C ASP A 33 7.22 10.62 7.99
N MET A 34 7.87 10.52 6.83
CA MET A 34 7.59 9.49 5.84
C MET A 34 8.84 8.68 5.52
N SER A 35 8.68 7.37 5.35
CA SER A 35 9.71 6.48 4.83
C SER A 35 9.25 5.90 3.49
N VAL A 36 10.00 6.19 2.43
CA VAL A 36 9.63 5.84 1.06
C VAL A 36 10.75 5.05 0.36
N MET A 37 10.37 4.20 -0.58
CA MET A 37 11.36 3.54 -1.44
C MET A 37 11.95 4.53 -2.46
N ILE A 38 11.10 5.37 -3.04
CA ILE A 38 11.47 6.37 -4.06
C ILE A 38 11.02 7.74 -3.56
N LYS A 39 12.00 8.57 -3.22
CA LYS A 39 11.78 9.97 -2.83
C LYS A 39 11.91 10.85 -4.07
N GLN A 40 10.89 11.66 -4.32
CA GLN A 40 10.80 12.60 -5.44
C GLN A 40 10.78 14.06 -4.97
N SER A 41 10.37 14.29 -3.71
CA SER A 41 10.32 15.64 -3.13
C SER A 41 11.64 16.04 -2.44
N HIS A 42 11.79 17.35 -2.18
CA HIS A 42 12.86 17.90 -1.36
C HIS A 42 12.49 18.03 0.13
N ASN A 43 11.36 17.47 0.56
CA ASN A 43 10.89 17.57 1.95
C ASN A 43 11.85 16.80 2.89
N GLU A 44 12.36 17.48 3.92
CA GLU A 44 13.30 16.91 4.90
C GLU A 44 12.68 15.84 5.80
N GLY A 45 11.37 15.94 6.08
CA GLY A 45 10.62 14.91 6.84
C GLY A 45 10.37 13.63 6.06
N ILE A 46 10.89 13.49 4.83
CA ILE A 46 10.75 12.30 4.00
C ILE A 46 12.11 11.61 3.83
N HIS A 47 12.17 10.36 4.24
CA HIS A 47 13.39 9.56 4.28
C HIS A 47 13.32 8.40 3.29
N THR A 48 14.42 8.10 2.63
CA THR A 48 14.51 6.92 1.76
C THR A 48 14.81 5.65 2.57
N LEU A 49 14.11 4.56 2.23
CA LEU A 49 14.36 3.23 2.76
C LEU A 49 15.51 2.54 2.02
N GLY A 50 16.27 1.76 2.75
CA GLY A 50 17.41 1.02 2.22
C GLY A 50 18.63 1.91 1.93
N ASN A 51 19.75 1.25 1.75
CA ASN A 51 21.00 1.81 1.23
C ASN A 51 21.34 1.14 -0.12
N VAL A 52 22.45 1.49 -0.72
CA VAL A 52 22.86 0.95 -2.03
C VAL A 52 22.92 -0.58 -2.00
N LEU A 53 23.48 -1.18 -0.95
CA LEU A 53 23.65 -2.64 -0.82
C LEU A 53 22.31 -3.35 -0.67
N THR A 54 21.43 -2.87 0.22
CA THR A 54 20.11 -3.51 0.44
C THR A 54 19.23 -3.38 -0.80
N ARG A 55 19.30 -2.25 -1.51
CA ARG A 55 18.55 -2.05 -2.77
C ARG A 55 19.10 -2.92 -3.91
N LEU A 56 20.40 -3.10 -3.97
CA LEU A 56 21.02 -4.02 -4.93
C LEU A 56 20.56 -5.46 -4.64
N TYR A 57 20.62 -5.89 -3.39
CA TYR A 57 20.10 -7.19 -2.96
C TYR A 57 18.63 -7.37 -3.38
N ASP A 58 17.76 -6.40 -3.09
CA ASP A 58 16.33 -6.48 -3.42
C ASP A 58 16.09 -6.58 -4.92
N LYS A 59 16.84 -5.81 -5.73
CA LYS A 59 16.70 -5.79 -7.20
C LYS A 59 17.28 -7.03 -7.89
N THR A 60 18.22 -7.72 -7.27
CA THR A 60 18.91 -8.87 -7.87
C THR A 60 18.45 -10.17 -7.21
N PHE A 61 19.01 -10.51 -6.07
CA PHE A 61 18.83 -11.80 -5.41
C PHE A 61 17.40 -12.02 -4.92
N ALA A 62 16.83 -11.06 -4.21
CA ALA A 62 15.46 -11.18 -3.73
C ALA A 62 14.46 -11.25 -4.89
N ALA A 63 14.61 -10.39 -5.91
CA ALA A 63 13.74 -10.39 -7.09
C ALA A 63 13.85 -11.70 -7.89
N LEU A 64 15.06 -12.27 -8.04
CA LEU A 64 15.27 -13.57 -8.69
C LEU A 64 14.57 -14.68 -7.92
N LEU A 65 14.81 -14.79 -6.60
CA LEU A 65 14.19 -15.82 -5.77
C LEU A 65 12.66 -15.67 -5.71
N GLU A 66 12.14 -14.45 -5.54
CA GLU A 66 10.70 -14.19 -5.55
C GLU A 66 10.09 -14.62 -6.90
N SER A 67 10.77 -14.35 -8.02
CA SER A 67 10.33 -14.77 -9.34
C SER A 67 10.33 -16.29 -9.52
N LEU A 68 11.37 -16.97 -9.03
CA LEU A 68 11.50 -18.43 -9.12
C LEU A 68 10.49 -19.16 -8.21
N LEU A 69 10.25 -18.62 -7.01
CA LEU A 69 9.33 -19.23 -6.03
C LEU A 69 7.88 -18.76 -6.20
N GLY A 70 7.63 -17.76 -7.07
CA GLY A 70 6.33 -17.14 -7.22
C GLY A 70 5.86 -16.37 -5.99
N LEU A 71 6.80 -15.99 -5.10
CA LEU A 71 6.52 -15.16 -3.92
C LEU A 71 6.65 -13.68 -4.27
N ARG A 72 6.06 -12.81 -3.44
CA ARG A 72 6.24 -11.36 -3.58
C ARG A 72 6.19 -10.67 -2.22
N SER A 73 7.08 -9.68 -2.05
CA SER A 73 7.16 -8.87 -0.82
C SER A 73 7.40 -9.70 0.45
N ILE A 74 8.20 -10.75 0.34
CA ILE A 74 8.63 -11.58 1.48
C ILE A 74 10.12 -11.42 1.74
N LEU A 75 10.95 -11.49 0.69
CA LEU A 75 12.40 -11.50 0.77
C LEU A 75 13.09 -10.12 0.78
N PRO A 76 12.48 -9.00 0.31
CA PRO A 76 13.14 -7.70 0.33
C PRO A 76 13.50 -7.24 1.74
N ILE A 77 14.68 -6.61 1.86
CA ILE A 77 15.22 -6.14 3.14
C ILE A 77 15.35 -4.61 3.26
N SER A 78 15.24 -3.87 2.15
CA SER A 78 15.35 -2.39 2.19
C SER A 78 14.35 -1.75 3.14
N GLY A 79 13.09 -2.24 3.15
CA GLY A 79 12.06 -1.76 4.07
C GLY A 79 12.40 -2.00 5.53
N SER A 80 13.12 -3.08 5.84
CA SER A 80 13.54 -3.41 7.21
C SER A 80 14.57 -2.45 7.79
N THR A 81 15.25 -1.66 6.95
CA THR A 81 16.21 -0.65 7.43
C THR A 81 15.55 0.43 8.28
N VAL A 82 14.22 0.58 8.20
CA VAL A 82 13.46 1.52 9.04
C VAL A 82 13.64 1.21 10.54
N PHE A 83 13.77 -0.06 10.93
CA PHE A 83 13.96 -0.46 12.33
C PHE A 83 15.21 0.14 12.97
N LEU A 84 16.22 0.51 12.18
CA LEU A 84 17.46 1.10 12.64
C LEU A 84 17.35 2.62 12.84
N LYS A 85 16.27 3.24 12.41
CA LYS A 85 16.12 4.69 12.40
C LYS A 85 15.58 5.22 13.74
N LYS A 86 16.12 6.35 14.19
CA LYS A 86 15.68 7.02 15.42
C LYS A 86 14.20 7.43 15.31
N TYR A 87 13.78 8.02 14.20
CA TYR A 87 12.39 8.44 13.99
C TYR A 87 11.40 7.28 14.04
N TYR A 88 11.80 6.05 13.66
CA TYR A 88 10.98 4.85 13.84
C TYR A 88 10.79 4.51 15.32
N ARG A 89 11.88 4.53 16.12
CA ARG A 89 11.83 4.21 17.56
C ARG A 89 10.99 5.20 18.36
N ASP A 90 11.04 6.48 17.94
CA ASP A 90 10.35 7.58 18.61
C ASP A 90 8.89 7.75 18.14
N THR A 91 8.40 6.91 17.23
CA THR A 91 7.07 7.02 16.64
C THR A 91 5.98 6.49 17.57
N ASP A 92 4.85 7.17 17.64
CA ASP A 92 3.65 6.74 18.39
C ASP A 92 2.73 5.86 17.53
N LEU A 93 2.68 6.11 16.21
CA LEU A 93 1.81 5.44 15.26
C LEU A 93 2.52 5.24 13.92
N ILE A 94 2.46 4.04 13.38
CA ILE A 94 2.88 3.73 12.02
C ILE A 94 1.66 3.65 11.11
N HIS A 95 1.69 4.39 10.01
CA HIS A 95 0.66 4.37 8.99
C HIS A 95 1.21 3.74 7.70
N LEU A 96 0.78 2.52 7.41
CA LEU A 96 1.12 1.84 6.17
C LEU A 96 0.17 2.29 5.05
N GLN A 97 0.73 2.53 3.86
CA GLN A 97 -0.01 2.89 2.67
C GLN A 97 0.26 1.86 1.56
N ILE A 98 0.72 2.26 0.39
CA ILE A 98 1.04 1.36 -0.71
C ILE A 98 2.44 0.77 -0.48
N ILE A 99 2.53 -0.47 0.03
CA ILE A 99 3.79 -1.14 0.37
C ILE A 99 4.14 -2.28 -0.59
N HIS A 100 3.28 -2.61 -1.53
CA HIS A 100 3.42 -3.76 -2.42
C HIS A 100 4.02 -3.44 -3.80
N GLY A 101 4.27 -2.17 -4.11
CA GLY A 101 5.00 -1.77 -5.32
C GLY A 101 6.51 -1.98 -5.19
N ASN A 102 7.19 -2.27 -6.28
CA ASN A 102 8.67 -2.35 -6.39
C ASN A 102 9.40 -3.30 -5.43
N SER A 103 8.71 -4.23 -4.79
CA SER A 103 9.31 -5.29 -3.93
C SER A 103 10.43 -4.77 -3.00
N PHE A 104 10.15 -3.77 -2.18
CA PHE A 104 11.12 -3.17 -1.25
C PHE A 104 10.79 -3.46 0.21
N PHE A 105 9.54 -3.82 0.49
CA PHE A 105 9.02 -4.01 1.83
C PHE A 105 8.62 -5.46 2.04
N SER A 106 9.22 -6.09 3.04
CA SER A 106 8.81 -7.43 3.44
C SER A 106 7.55 -7.37 4.29
N LEU A 107 6.53 -8.14 3.95
CA LEU A 107 5.32 -8.28 4.76
C LEU A 107 5.60 -8.83 6.15
N LEU A 108 6.72 -9.55 6.36
CA LEU A 108 7.17 -10.03 7.67
C LEU A 108 7.52 -8.88 8.63
N ASN A 109 7.70 -7.66 8.14
CA ASN A 109 7.89 -6.49 8.99
C ASN A 109 6.61 -6.09 9.74
N ILE A 110 5.42 -6.41 9.21
CA ILE A 110 4.14 -5.97 9.80
C ILE A 110 3.94 -6.53 11.22
N PRO A 111 4.04 -7.85 11.47
CA PRO A 111 3.93 -8.38 12.83
C PRO A 111 5.03 -7.87 13.76
N LEU A 112 6.24 -7.57 13.26
CA LEU A 112 7.32 -7.01 14.05
C LEU A 112 7.04 -5.56 14.46
N MET A 113 6.46 -4.77 13.55
CA MET A 113 6.04 -3.38 13.81
C MET A 113 4.89 -3.33 14.81
N SER A 114 3.87 -4.16 14.64
CA SER A 114 2.67 -4.15 15.48
C SER A 114 2.91 -4.61 16.92
N ARG A 115 4.01 -5.32 17.17
CA ARG A 115 4.42 -5.66 18.54
C ARG A 115 4.97 -4.49 19.35
N ARG A 116 5.42 -3.42 18.67
CA ARG A 116 6.11 -2.29 19.30
C ARG A 116 5.38 -0.97 19.15
N HIS A 117 4.58 -0.83 18.10
CA HIS A 117 3.88 0.38 17.75
C HIS A 117 2.43 0.10 17.41
N LYS A 118 1.56 1.08 17.59
CA LYS A 118 0.23 1.08 16.96
C LYS A 118 0.41 1.16 15.45
N VAL A 119 -0.22 0.27 14.71
CA VAL A 119 -0.12 0.22 13.25
C VAL A 119 -1.51 0.38 12.64
N VAL A 120 -1.63 1.32 11.72
CA VAL A 120 -2.80 1.51 10.88
C VAL A 120 -2.40 1.27 9.45
N TRP A 121 -3.22 0.56 8.67
CA TRP A 121 -2.96 0.33 7.26
C TRP A 121 -4.16 0.74 6.41
N THR A 122 -3.95 1.69 5.49
CA THR A 122 -4.95 2.02 4.48
C THR A 122 -4.84 1.06 3.30
N ILE A 123 -5.86 0.23 3.13
CA ILE A 123 -5.97 -0.75 2.04
C ILE A 123 -6.63 -0.08 0.84
N HIS A 124 -5.87 0.09 -0.23
CA HIS A 124 -6.34 0.73 -1.48
C HIS A 124 -6.85 -0.26 -2.51
N ASP A 125 -6.40 -1.50 -2.45
CA ASP A 125 -6.75 -2.57 -3.39
C ASP A 125 -6.79 -3.94 -2.69
N PRO A 126 -7.39 -4.97 -3.33
CA PRO A 126 -7.50 -6.31 -2.76
C PRO A 126 -6.20 -7.12 -2.66
N TRP A 127 -5.04 -6.58 -3.04
CA TRP A 127 -3.80 -7.36 -3.11
C TRP A 127 -3.49 -8.17 -1.84
N MET A 128 -3.73 -7.61 -0.66
CA MET A 128 -3.48 -8.33 0.60
C MET A 128 -4.45 -9.48 0.84
N MET A 129 -5.63 -9.46 0.21
CA MET A 129 -6.65 -10.51 0.33
C MET A 129 -6.42 -11.67 -0.64
N THR A 130 -5.62 -11.47 -1.67
CA THR A 130 -5.39 -12.41 -2.78
C THR A 130 -4.00 -13.06 -2.72
N GLY A 131 -3.77 -14.10 -3.52
CA GLY A 131 -2.44 -14.68 -3.67
C GLY A 131 -1.44 -13.78 -4.39
N HIS A 132 -1.88 -13.04 -5.44
CA HIS A 132 -0.99 -12.11 -6.16
C HIS A 132 -1.68 -10.90 -6.78
N CYS A 133 -2.95 -11.01 -7.19
CA CYS A 133 -3.62 -9.96 -7.96
C CYS A 133 -4.05 -8.76 -7.11
N ILE A 134 -3.94 -7.57 -7.68
CA ILE A 134 -4.43 -6.33 -7.09
C ILE A 134 -5.95 -6.15 -7.24
N HIS A 135 -6.55 -6.81 -8.23
CA HIS A 135 -7.98 -6.86 -8.46
C HIS A 135 -8.40 -8.26 -8.94
N PRO A 136 -9.35 -8.92 -8.27
CA PRO A 136 -9.71 -10.30 -8.58
C PRO A 136 -10.50 -10.47 -9.88
N LEU A 137 -11.06 -9.41 -10.49
CA LEU A 137 -11.78 -9.44 -11.78
C LEU A 137 -12.83 -10.58 -11.86
N GLY A 138 -13.71 -10.65 -10.86
CA GLY A 138 -14.75 -11.69 -10.76
C GLY A 138 -14.27 -13.05 -10.24
N CYS A 139 -12.98 -13.22 -9.92
CA CYS A 139 -12.49 -14.44 -9.27
C CYS A 139 -12.85 -14.44 -7.79
N GLU A 140 -13.48 -15.53 -7.32
CA GLU A 140 -13.89 -15.72 -5.92
C GLU A 140 -12.89 -16.57 -5.10
N ARG A 141 -11.84 -17.13 -5.73
CA ARG A 141 -10.90 -18.06 -5.09
C ARG A 141 -10.16 -17.47 -3.89
N TRP A 142 -9.95 -16.17 -3.86
CA TRP A 142 -9.33 -15.48 -2.72
C TRP A 142 -10.10 -15.64 -1.41
N LYS A 143 -11.39 -15.95 -1.46
CA LYS A 143 -12.22 -16.27 -0.29
C LYS A 143 -11.93 -17.65 0.29
N TYR A 144 -11.31 -18.56 -0.49
CA TYR A 144 -11.14 -19.96 -0.12
C TYR A 144 -9.68 -20.43 -0.10
N GLY A 145 -8.71 -19.60 -0.52
CA GLY A 145 -7.29 -19.96 -0.43
C GLY A 145 -6.45 -19.69 -1.67
N CYS A 146 -7.02 -19.16 -2.75
CA CYS A 146 -6.38 -19.05 -4.06
C CYS A 146 -5.87 -20.41 -4.59
N GLY A 147 -4.90 -20.41 -5.50
CA GLY A 147 -4.43 -21.61 -6.20
C GLY A 147 -5.17 -21.85 -7.51
N ASP A 148 -4.56 -22.66 -8.38
CA ASP A 148 -5.04 -22.96 -9.74
C ASP A 148 -5.43 -21.67 -10.48
N CYS A 149 -4.49 -20.72 -10.46
CA CYS A 149 -4.70 -19.37 -10.99
C CYS A 149 -4.56 -19.38 -12.51
N GLN A 150 -5.58 -18.91 -13.21
CA GLN A 150 -5.58 -18.81 -14.68
C GLN A 150 -5.19 -17.42 -15.19
N LYS A 151 -4.93 -16.46 -14.27
CA LYS A 151 -4.71 -15.03 -14.59
C LYS A 151 -3.32 -14.58 -14.17
N PHE A 152 -2.27 -15.19 -14.73
CA PHE A 152 -0.88 -14.85 -14.41
C PHE A 152 -0.42 -13.49 -14.95
N GLU A 153 -1.12 -12.92 -15.95
CA GLU A 153 -0.75 -11.71 -16.66
C GLU A 153 -1.22 -10.42 -15.99
N ILE A 154 -2.03 -10.55 -14.95
CA ILE A 154 -2.47 -9.39 -14.16
C ILE A 154 -1.25 -8.73 -13.49
N PRO A 155 -1.28 -7.42 -13.19
CA PRO A 155 -0.18 -6.74 -12.50
C PRO A 155 0.43 -7.58 -11.39
N PHE A 156 1.76 -7.65 -11.32
CA PHE A 156 2.57 -8.55 -10.50
C PHE A 156 2.63 -9.99 -11.02
N ARG A 157 2.80 -10.15 -12.34
CA ARG A 157 2.99 -11.43 -13.01
C ARG A 157 3.87 -12.39 -12.19
N VAL A 158 3.40 -13.61 -12.00
CA VAL A 158 4.16 -14.72 -11.41
C VAL A 158 4.44 -15.77 -12.50
N ARG A 159 5.59 -16.46 -12.42
CA ARG A 159 5.99 -17.48 -13.39
C ARG A 159 5.35 -18.83 -13.11
N HIS A 160 5.09 -19.11 -11.83
CA HIS A 160 4.50 -20.34 -11.35
C HIS A 160 3.33 -20.05 -10.44
N ASP A 161 2.36 -20.93 -10.37
CA ASP A 161 1.22 -20.77 -9.46
C ASP A 161 1.60 -21.08 -8.02
N SER A 162 2.17 -20.08 -7.35
CA SER A 162 2.38 -20.09 -5.91
C SER A 162 1.29 -19.31 -5.16
N THR A 163 0.15 -19.03 -5.81
CA THR A 163 -0.87 -18.14 -5.25
C THR A 163 -1.52 -18.69 -4.00
N ALA A 164 -1.70 -20.02 -3.90
CA ALA A 164 -2.18 -20.68 -2.68
C ALA A 164 -1.17 -20.55 -1.53
N LEU A 165 0.12 -20.73 -1.81
CA LEU A 165 1.19 -20.57 -0.81
C LEU A 165 1.26 -19.12 -0.33
N MET A 166 1.28 -18.17 -1.26
CA MET A 166 1.34 -16.75 -0.94
C MET A 166 0.12 -16.29 -0.12
N TRP A 167 -1.07 -16.80 -0.44
CA TRP A 167 -2.28 -16.55 0.32
C TRP A 167 -2.16 -17.07 1.77
N ARG A 168 -1.62 -18.29 1.96
CA ARG A 168 -1.39 -18.86 3.31
C ARG A 168 -0.36 -18.04 4.10
N ILE A 169 0.72 -17.60 3.45
CA ILE A 169 1.74 -16.75 4.08
C ILE A 169 1.12 -15.42 4.52
N LYS A 170 0.36 -14.74 3.67
CA LYS A 170 -0.34 -13.50 4.01
C LYS A 170 -1.30 -13.71 5.18
N ARG A 171 -2.07 -14.80 5.17
CA ARG A 171 -2.97 -15.16 6.25
C ARG A 171 -2.24 -15.38 7.57
N TRP A 172 -1.10 -16.07 7.54
CA TRP A 172 -0.26 -16.27 8.70
C TRP A 172 0.28 -14.94 9.24
N ILE A 173 0.81 -14.10 8.37
CA ILE A 173 1.33 -12.76 8.72
C ILE A 173 0.24 -11.92 9.41
N MET A 174 -0.95 -11.82 8.81
CA MET A 174 -2.02 -10.99 9.34
C MET A 174 -2.59 -11.53 10.65
N ARG A 175 -2.60 -12.84 10.86
CA ARG A 175 -2.98 -13.45 12.16
C ARG A 175 -2.00 -13.16 13.28
N HIS A 176 -0.75 -12.83 12.96
CA HIS A 176 0.29 -12.47 13.94
C HIS A 176 0.52 -10.96 14.00
N SER A 177 -0.36 -10.17 13.41
CA SER A 177 -0.28 -8.70 13.38
C SER A 177 -1.46 -8.09 14.12
N ASP A 178 -1.17 -7.17 15.03
CA ASP A 178 -2.18 -6.33 15.71
C ASP A 178 -2.21 -4.97 15.01
N ILE A 179 -3.11 -4.83 14.03
CA ILE A 179 -3.23 -3.63 13.21
C ILE A 179 -4.70 -3.25 13.00
N THR A 180 -4.92 -1.97 12.75
CA THR A 180 -6.24 -1.44 12.35
C THR A 180 -6.23 -1.13 10.86
N LEU A 181 -7.27 -1.55 10.16
CA LEU A 181 -7.43 -1.30 8.73
C LEU A 181 -8.29 -0.06 8.48
N ILE A 182 -7.92 0.70 7.46
CA ILE A 182 -8.73 1.79 6.89
C ILE A 182 -9.01 1.46 5.44
N VAL A 183 -10.23 1.70 4.99
CA VAL A 183 -10.65 1.56 3.60
C VAL A 183 -11.46 2.78 3.17
N ALA A 184 -11.37 3.16 1.89
CA ALA A 184 -11.99 4.37 1.39
C ALA A 184 -13.46 4.19 0.97
N SER A 185 -13.95 2.96 0.86
CA SER A 185 -15.28 2.67 0.33
C SER A 185 -15.95 1.49 1.02
N LYS A 186 -17.28 1.47 0.96
CA LYS A 186 -18.08 0.34 1.43
C LYS A 186 -17.75 -0.95 0.66
N TRP A 187 -17.51 -0.87 -0.65
CA TRP A 187 -17.11 -2.02 -1.45
C TRP A 187 -15.83 -2.68 -0.91
N MET A 188 -14.80 -1.88 -0.61
CA MET A 188 -13.56 -2.41 -0.04
C MET A 188 -13.78 -2.95 1.37
N TYR A 189 -14.60 -2.30 2.19
CA TYR A 189 -14.97 -2.79 3.52
C TYR A 189 -15.63 -4.18 3.44
N ASP A 190 -16.60 -4.35 2.56
CA ASP A 190 -17.30 -5.63 2.37
C ASP A 190 -16.32 -6.73 1.93
N ASN A 191 -15.36 -6.40 1.05
CA ASN A 191 -14.28 -7.33 0.67
C ASN A 191 -13.36 -7.68 1.85
N VAL A 192 -12.97 -6.71 2.69
CA VAL A 192 -12.19 -6.98 3.92
C VAL A 192 -12.95 -7.92 4.82
N ARG A 193 -14.25 -7.70 5.04
CA ARG A 193 -15.09 -8.56 5.90
C ARG A 193 -15.30 -9.95 5.32
N ALA A 194 -15.29 -10.10 4.01
CA ALA A 194 -15.36 -11.39 3.32
C ALA A 194 -14.01 -12.12 3.25
N SER A 195 -12.89 -11.45 3.58
CA SER A 195 -11.55 -12.01 3.44
C SER A 195 -11.14 -12.85 4.66
N PRO A 196 -10.83 -14.15 4.50
CA PRO A 196 -10.29 -14.97 5.60
C PRO A 196 -8.90 -14.51 6.09
N ILE A 197 -8.23 -13.61 5.35
CA ILE A 197 -6.96 -13.02 5.74
C ILE A 197 -7.17 -11.82 6.66
N LEU A 198 -8.19 -10.97 6.39
CA LEU A 198 -8.32 -9.65 7.03
C LEU A 198 -9.56 -9.50 7.93
N SER A 199 -10.57 -10.37 7.81
CA SER A 199 -11.87 -10.21 8.47
C SER A 199 -11.82 -10.13 10.00
N HIS A 200 -10.78 -10.66 10.63
CA HIS A 200 -10.59 -10.65 12.08
C HIS A 200 -10.04 -9.33 12.61
N LEU A 201 -9.52 -8.46 11.75
CA LEU A 201 -8.92 -7.19 12.13
C LEU A 201 -9.98 -6.08 12.22
N PRO A 202 -9.81 -5.09 13.14
CA PRO A 202 -10.61 -3.87 13.13
C PRO A 202 -10.49 -3.17 11.77
N CYS A 203 -11.62 -2.72 11.21
CA CYS A 203 -11.66 -2.04 9.92
C CYS A 203 -12.66 -0.88 9.95
N HIS A 204 -12.22 0.29 9.47
CA HIS A 204 -13.03 1.51 9.43
C HIS A 204 -13.12 2.05 8.01
N ILE A 205 -14.27 2.61 7.64
CA ILE A 205 -14.47 3.32 6.38
C ILE A 205 -14.11 4.79 6.62
N ILE A 206 -13.05 5.25 5.99
CA ILE A 206 -12.63 6.66 5.97
C ILE A 206 -12.40 7.04 4.52
N PRO A 207 -13.31 7.79 3.88
CA PRO A 207 -13.13 8.25 2.51
C PRO A 207 -11.86 9.07 2.33
N LEU A 208 -11.26 8.98 1.16
CA LEU A 208 -10.10 9.81 0.82
C LEU A 208 -10.51 11.28 0.73
N GLY A 209 -9.75 12.15 1.39
CA GLY A 209 -9.92 13.59 1.29
C GLY A 209 -9.50 14.12 -0.06
N ILE A 210 -10.11 15.22 -0.49
CA ILE A 210 -9.70 15.98 -1.68
C ILE A 210 -9.38 17.41 -1.27
N ASP A 211 -8.46 18.03 -1.99
CA ASP A 211 -8.12 19.45 -1.83
C ASP A 211 -9.20 20.31 -2.49
N LEU A 212 -10.07 20.91 -1.70
CA LEU A 212 -11.17 21.75 -2.20
C LEU A 212 -10.68 23.05 -2.85
N GLY A 213 -9.45 23.49 -2.60
CA GLY A 213 -8.84 24.60 -3.31
C GLY A 213 -8.50 24.26 -4.76
N LYS A 214 -8.10 22.99 -5.00
CA LYS A 214 -7.82 22.48 -6.35
C LYS A 214 -9.08 21.95 -7.05
N PHE A 215 -9.98 21.31 -6.32
CA PHE A 215 -11.19 20.65 -6.82
C PHE A 215 -12.42 21.43 -6.35
N HIS A 216 -12.76 22.50 -7.03
CA HIS A 216 -13.97 23.28 -6.78
C HIS A 216 -14.91 23.22 -8.01
N ARG A 217 -16.19 23.43 -7.75
CA ARG A 217 -17.20 23.47 -8.81
C ARG A 217 -16.91 24.65 -9.74
N ARG A 218 -16.54 24.39 -10.99
CA ARG A 218 -16.47 25.45 -12.00
C ARG A 218 -17.88 25.93 -12.27
N GLN A 219 -18.11 27.24 -12.19
CA GLN A 219 -19.28 27.84 -12.83
C GLN A 219 -19.08 27.68 -14.34
N VAL A 220 -19.77 26.71 -14.92
CA VAL A 220 -19.80 26.55 -16.39
C VAL A 220 -20.91 27.46 -16.89
N ASN A 221 -20.59 28.57 -17.54
CA ASN A 221 -21.54 29.30 -18.36
C ASN A 221 -21.92 28.41 -19.55
N PHE A 222 -23.09 27.84 -19.50
CA PHE A 222 -23.63 26.96 -20.55
C PHE A 222 -23.89 27.69 -21.86
N GLU A 223 -23.91 29.02 -21.88
CA GLU A 223 -24.19 29.83 -23.09
C GLU A 223 -23.15 29.67 -24.20
N ASN A 224 -21.92 29.23 -23.89
CA ASN A 224 -20.85 29.06 -24.89
C ASN A 224 -20.71 27.61 -25.45
N ARG A 225 -21.62 26.70 -25.16
CA ARG A 225 -21.54 25.29 -25.64
C ARG A 225 -22.48 24.97 -26.82
N LEU A 226 -23.11 25.98 -27.45
CA LEU A 226 -23.97 25.77 -28.62
C LEU A 226 -23.25 25.92 -29.97
N SER A 227 -21.93 25.96 -30.01
CA SER A 227 -21.18 25.72 -31.24
C SER A 227 -21.02 24.23 -31.46
N PRO A 228 -21.65 23.64 -32.50
CA PRO A 228 -21.39 22.24 -32.81
C PRO A 228 -19.92 22.10 -33.22
N ALA A 229 -19.15 21.29 -32.48
CA ALA A 229 -17.83 20.92 -32.96
C ALA A 229 -17.95 20.18 -34.28
N PRO A 230 -17.13 20.51 -35.29
CA PRO A 230 -17.16 19.78 -36.56
C PRO A 230 -16.79 18.32 -36.28
N LEU A 231 -17.68 17.41 -36.67
CA LEU A 231 -17.38 15.97 -36.77
C LEU A 231 -16.22 15.83 -37.78
N MET A 232 -15.04 15.49 -37.28
CA MET A 232 -13.99 14.95 -38.14
C MET A 232 -14.38 13.52 -38.50
N ILE A 233 -14.64 13.32 -39.78
CA ILE A 233 -14.86 12.03 -40.45
C ILE A 233 -13.48 11.36 -40.63
#